data_58e4bc7a9eb15796c397294ec76540c1
#
_entry.id   58e4bc7a9eb15796c397294ec76540c1
#
_cell.length_a   1.000
_cell.length_b   1.000
_cell.length_c   1.000
_cell.angle_alpha   90.00
_cell.angle_beta   90.00
_cell.angle_gamma   90.00
#
_symmetry.space_group_name_H-M   'P 1'
#
loop_
_entity.id
_entity.type
_entity.pdbx_description
1 polymer ?
#
loop_
_entity_poly.entity_id
_entity_poly.type
_entity_poly.pdbx_seq_one_letter_code
_entity_poly.pdbx_strand_id
1 'polypeptide(L)'
;RLRDASQARLRNWDISSTQLSKIGQNKVSGNLTINSPVNAVVVDKPIVQGARFDTGEVILRLADLSNVWAIANVPASNVSGIAIGQSATFQSPTIPGKTFNGNVTFIQPILDSQSRTLAVRIELSNTNGILRPGLFGDVALTKDASVAVLTVPRSAVLDSGSRQTVLVQIG
;
A
#
# COMPACT_ATOMS: atom_id res chain seq x y z
N ARG A 1 -33.02 -4.02 -35.04
CA ARG A 1 -32.84 -2.66 -34.45
C ARG A 1 -33.25 -2.57 -32.96
N LEU A 2 -34.50 -3.00 -32.59
CA LEU A 2 -34.94 -3.01 -31.17
C LEU A 2 -34.16 -4.00 -30.31
N ARG A 3 -33.81 -5.16 -30.86
CA ARG A 3 -33.03 -6.20 -30.19
C ARG A 3 -31.58 -5.70 -29.91
N ASP A 4 -30.99 -5.02 -30.86
CA ASP A 4 -29.63 -4.48 -30.74
C ASP A 4 -29.55 -3.37 -29.69
N ALA A 5 -30.54 -2.47 -29.68
CA ALA A 5 -30.65 -1.41 -28.67
C ALA A 5 -30.85 -1.97 -27.26
N SER A 6 -31.67 -3.03 -27.11
CA SER A 6 -31.86 -3.70 -25.81
C SER A 6 -30.58 -4.40 -25.33
N GLN A 7 -29.86 -5.06 -26.25
CA GLN A 7 -28.59 -5.69 -25.94
C GLN A 7 -27.51 -4.68 -25.55
N ALA A 8 -27.46 -3.52 -26.23
CA ALA A 8 -26.55 -2.42 -25.87
C ALA A 8 -26.84 -1.89 -24.46
N ARG A 9 -28.11 -1.74 -24.10
CA ARG A 9 -28.53 -1.35 -22.75
C ARG A 9 -28.08 -2.34 -21.68
N LEU A 10 -28.25 -3.64 -21.93
CA LEU A 10 -27.82 -4.69 -20.99
C LEU A 10 -26.31 -4.77 -20.85
N ARG A 11 -25.55 -4.49 -21.93
CA ARG A 11 -24.08 -4.37 -21.84
C ARG A 11 -23.63 -3.20 -20.97
N ASN A 12 -24.35 -2.07 -21.03
CA ASN A 12 -24.06 -0.91 -20.17
C ASN A 12 -24.31 -1.20 -18.67
N TRP A 13 -25.01 -2.29 -18.35
CA TRP A 13 -25.20 -2.80 -16.99
C TRP A 13 -24.21 -3.91 -16.62
N ASP A 14 -23.08 -3.99 -17.34
CA ASP A 14 -22.03 -5.00 -17.14
C ASP A 14 -22.50 -6.47 -17.22
N ILE A 15 -23.62 -6.71 -17.92
CA ILE A 15 -24.09 -8.07 -18.18
C ILE A 15 -23.19 -8.70 -19.24
N SER A 16 -22.54 -9.81 -18.89
CA SER A 16 -21.59 -10.49 -19.76
C SER A 16 -22.25 -10.99 -21.05
N SER A 17 -21.47 -10.99 -22.16
CA SER A 17 -21.93 -11.51 -23.45
C SER A 17 -22.43 -12.96 -23.38
N THR A 18 -21.86 -13.78 -22.50
CA THR A 18 -22.25 -15.16 -22.24
C THR A 18 -23.65 -15.25 -21.60
N GLN A 19 -23.98 -14.29 -20.74
CA GLN A 19 -25.33 -14.23 -20.16
C GLN A 19 -26.38 -13.73 -21.18
N LEU A 20 -25.99 -12.73 -21.99
CA LEU A 20 -26.82 -12.21 -23.07
C LEU A 20 -27.20 -13.31 -24.10
N SER A 21 -26.27 -14.20 -24.45
CA SER A 21 -26.53 -15.32 -25.36
C SER A 21 -27.51 -16.32 -24.77
N LYS A 22 -27.47 -16.59 -23.45
CA LYS A 22 -28.40 -17.46 -22.74
C LYS A 22 -29.84 -16.91 -22.70
N ILE A 23 -29.95 -15.57 -22.51
CA ILE A 23 -31.25 -14.87 -22.57
C ILE A 23 -31.86 -15.02 -23.96
N GLY A 24 -31.07 -14.98 -25.03
CA GLY A 24 -31.54 -15.19 -26.40
C GLY A 24 -32.04 -16.61 -26.72
N GLN A 25 -31.71 -17.60 -25.88
CA GLN A 25 -32.09 -19.02 -26.06
C GLN A 25 -33.27 -19.47 -25.17
N ASN A 26 -34.09 -18.54 -24.67
CA ASN A 26 -35.24 -18.82 -23.78
C ASN A 26 -34.88 -19.53 -22.43
N LYS A 27 -33.64 -19.56 -22.04
CA LYS A 27 -33.20 -20.04 -20.72
C LYS A 27 -33.00 -18.85 -19.77
N VAL A 28 -34.10 -18.17 -19.45
CA VAL A 28 -34.06 -17.06 -18.50
C VAL A 28 -34.02 -17.66 -17.10
N SER A 29 -32.85 -17.62 -16.48
CA SER A 29 -32.73 -17.80 -15.03
C SER A 29 -33.19 -16.49 -14.36
N GLY A 30 -34.01 -16.58 -13.33
CA GLY A 30 -34.40 -15.42 -12.51
C GLY A 30 -33.23 -14.77 -11.77
N ASN A 31 -32.03 -15.36 -11.85
CA ASN A 31 -30.82 -14.88 -11.19
C ASN A 31 -29.85 -14.28 -12.20
N LEU A 32 -29.39 -13.11 -11.92
CA LEU A 32 -28.31 -12.44 -12.65
C LEU A 32 -26.98 -12.62 -11.90
N THR A 33 -25.98 -13.17 -12.58
CA THR A 33 -24.63 -13.31 -12.03
C THR A 33 -23.82 -12.06 -12.36
N ILE A 34 -23.34 -11.37 -11.35
CA ILE A 34 -22.41 -10.26 -11.48
C ILE A 34 -21.01 -10.80 -11.20
N ASN A 35 -20.12 -10.71 -12.18
CA ASN A 35 -18.73 -11.15 -12.03
C ASN A 35 -17.86 -10.00 -11.53
N SER A 36 -16.84 -10.33 -10.73
CA SER A 36 -15.81 -9.35 -10.39
C SER A 36 -15.04 -8.92 -11.65
N PRO A 37 -14.85 -7.62 -11.88
CA PRO A 37 -14.05 -7.12 -13.01
C PRO A 37 -12.55 -7.31 -12.80
N VAL A 38 -12.10 -7.58 -11.57
CA VAL A 38 -10.70 -7.68 -11.17
C VAL A 38 -10.47 -8.88 -10.25
N ASN A 39 -9.23 -9.37 -10.22
CA ASN A 39 -8.80 -10.32 -9.20
C ASN A 39 -8.60 -9.54 -7.89
N ALA A 40 -9.44 -9.78 -6.91
CA ALA A 40 -9.43 -9.03 -5.66
C ALA A 40 -9.98 -9.85 -4.50
N VAL A 41 -9.76 -9.37 -3.30
CA VAL A 41 -10.31 -9.93 -2.07
C VAL A 41 -11.52 -9.12 -1.65
N VAL A 42 -12.58 -9.79 -1.19
CA VAL A 42 -13.74 -9.11 -0.60
C VAL A 42 -13.33 -8.57 0.77
N VAL A 43 -13.28 -7.26 0.90
CA VAL A 43 -12.92 -6.59 2.16
C VAL A 43 -14.13 -6.21 2.98
N ASP A 44 -15.28 -6.02 2.32
CA ASP A 44 -16.53 -5.68 2.99
C ASP A 44 -17.72 -6.24 2.18
N LYS A 45 -18.71 -6.77 2.89
CA LYS A 45 -19.94 -7.31 2.34
C LYS A 45 -21.13 -6.81 3.18
N PRO A 46 -21.60 -5.59 2.95
CA PRO A 46 -22.71 -5.02 3.73
C PRO A 46 -24.04 -5.71 3.45
N ILE A 47 -24.19 -6.36 2.29
CA ILE A 47 -25.43 -7.02 1.90
C ILE A 47 -25.53 -8.45 2.46
N VAL A 48 -26.74 -8.85 2.88
CA VAL A 48 -27.06 -10.20 3.31
C VAL A 48 -28.00 -10.89 2.30
N GLN A 49 -28.00 -12.21 2.30
CA GLN A 49 -28.86 -12.98 1.40
C GLN A 49 -30.33 -12.65 1.64
N GLY A 50 -31.07 -12.39 0.57
CA GLY A 50 -32.48 -12.02 0.62
C GLY A 50 -32.73 -10.51 0.85
N ALA A 51 -31.69 -9.72 1.07
CA ALA A 51 -31.85 -8.28 1.15
C ALA A 51 -32.18 -7.67 -0.22
N ARG A 52 -32.96 -6.60 -0.21
CA ARG A 52 -33.17 -5.74 -1.37
C ARG A 52 -32.11 -4.66 -1.38
N PHE A 53 -31.65 -4.27 -2.54
CA PHE A 53 -30.72 -3.15 -2.71
C PHE A 53 -31.21 -2.24 -3.85
N ASP A 54 -30.88 -0.96 -3.74
CA ASP A 54 -31.24 0.05 -4.70
C ASP A 54 -30.10 0.35 -5.67
N THR A 55 -30.42 1.07 -6.75
CA THR A 55 -29.42 1.48 -7.74
C THR A 55 -28.39 2.40 -7.10
N GLY A 56 -27.11 2.04 -7.22
CA GLY A 56 -26.00 2.79 -6.63
C GLY A 56 -25.59 2.36 -5.22
N GLU A 57 -26.32 1.40 -4.64
CA GLU A 57 -25.94 0.84 -3.33
C GLU A 57 -24.71 -0.08 -3.45
N VAL A 58 -23.81 0.02 -2.48
CA VAL A 58 -22.60 -0.78 -2.43
C VAL A 58 -22.94 -2.16 -1.86
N ILE A 59 -22.89 -3.18 -2.71
CA ILE A 59 -23.17 -4.57 -2.32
C ILE A 59 -21.91 -5.33 -1.88
N LEU A 60 -20.75 -5.00 -2.44
CA LEU A 60 -19.45 -5.59 -2.13
C LEU A 60 -18.37 -4.55 -2.29
N ARG A 61 -17.37 -4.57 -1.41
CA ARG A 61 -16.11 -3.84 -1.56
C ARG A 61 -15.00 -4.82 -1.84
N LEU A 62 -14.31 -4.61 -2.93
CA LEU A 62 -13.21 -5.43 -3.38
C LEU A 62 -11.92 -4.61 -3.30
N ALA A 63 -10.83 -5.23 -2.86
CA ALA A 63 -9.51 -4.62 -2.88
C ALA A 63 -8.48 -5.59 -3.44
N ASP A 64 -7.63 -5.09 -4.33
CA ASP A 64 -6.42 -5.77 -4.73
C ASP A 64 -5.38 -5.58 -3.63
N LEU A 65 -4.99 -6.68 -3.00
CA LEU A 65 -4.01 -6.71 -1.93
C LEU A 65 -2.64 -7.21 -2.39
N SER A 66 -2.39 -7.29 -3.69
CA SER A 66 -1.09 -7.73 -4.25
C SER A 66 0.05 -6.76 -3.90
N ASN A 67 -0.29 -5.48 -3.79
CA ASN A 67 0.58 -4.44 -3.26
C ASN A 67 -0.15 -3.72 -2.12
N VAL A 68 0.58 -3.43 -1.06
CA VAL A 68 0.06 -2.67 0.09
C VAL A 68 0.96 -1.49 0.39
N TRP A 69 0.39 -0.49 1.01
CA TRP A 69 1.13 0.71 1.40
C TRP A 69 1.34 0.72 2.92
N ALA A 70 2.59 0.88 3.32
CA ALA A 70 2.93 1.26 4.67
C ALA A 70 3.07 2.80 4.73
N ILE A 71 2.37 3.42 5.68
CA ILE A 71 2.48 4.86 5.93
C ILE A 71 3.37 5.04 7.15
N ALA A 72 4.58 5.55 6.92
CA ALA A 72 5.51 5.87 8.00
C ALA A 72 5.39 7.34 8.37
N ASN A 73 5.14 7.61 9.66
CA ASN A 73 5.11 8.97 10.20
C ASN A 73 6.52 9.36 10.66
N VAL A 74 7.20 10.17 9.86
CA VAL A 74 8.60 10.58 10.10
C VAL A 74 8.63 11.94 10.78
N PRO A 75 9.32 12.08 11.93
CA PRO A 75 9.51 13.39 12.56
C PRO A 75 10.19 14.39 11.63
N ALA A 76 9.80 15.66 11.70
CA ALA A 76 10.33 16.72 10.83
C ALA A 76 11.85 16.84 10.86
N SER A 77 12.48 16.53 12.01
CA SER A 77 13.95 16.52 12.17
C SER A 77 14.66 15.49 11.30
N ASN A 78 13.98 14.44 10.87
CA ASN A 78 14.57 13.30 10.17
C ASN A 78 14.19 13.25 8.67
N VAL A 79 13.41 14.20 8.21
CA VAL A 79 12.90 14.24 6.82
C VAL A 79 14.02 14.55 5.80
N SER A 80 15.04 15.31 6.19
CA SER A 80 16.15 15.78 5.32
C SER A 80 17.08 14.66 4.83
N GLY A 81 16.63 13.48 4.63
CA GLY A 81 17.44 12.37 4.11
C GLY A 81 16.57 11.31 3.46
N ILE A 82 15.30 11.64 3.26
CA ILE A 82 14.33 10.73 2.64
C ILE A 82 14.08 11.17 1.21
N ALA A 83 14.21 10.23 0.29
CA ALA A 83 13.98 10.46 -1.13
C ALA A 83 12.99 9.44 -1.71
N ILE A 84 12.26 9.86 -2.74
CA ILE A 84 11.42 8.93 -3.52
C ILE A 84 12.34 7.93 -4.21
N GLY A 85 11.94 6.64 -4.21
CA GLY A 85 12.75 5.54 -4.70
C GLY A 85 13.67 4.91 -3.65
N GLN A 86 13.84 5.53 -2.49
CA GLN A 86 14.66 5.00 -1.41
C GLN A 86 14.12 3.66 -0.91
N SER A 87 15.03 2.70 -0.71
CA SER A 87 14.68 1.38 -0.18
C SER A 87 14.28 1.46 1.28
N ALA A 88 13.25 0.70 1.61
CA ALA A 88 12.69 0.61 2.95
C ALA A 88 12.42 -0.85 3.31
N THR A 89 12.50 -1.16 4.59
CA THR A 89 12.09 -2.45 5.13
C THR A 89 11.01 -2.26 6.17
N PHE A 90 9.98 -3.11 6.12
CA PHE A 90 8.89 -3.12 7.08
C PHE A 90 8.92 -4.41 7.88
N GLN A 91 8.75 -4.29 9.18
CA GLN A 91 8.61 -5.40 10.12
C GLN A 91 7.42 -5.15 11.03
N SER A 92 6.64 -6.21 11.30
CA SER A 92 5.49 -6.11 12.19
C SER A 92 5.62 -7.12 13.33
N PRO A 93 5.35 -6.70 14.57
CA PRO A 93 5.30 -7.62 15.71
C PRO A 93 4.25 -8.72 15.54
N THR A 94 3.20 -8.45 14.75
CA THR A 94 2.14 -9.42 14.44
C THR A 94 2.63 -10.57 13.55
N ILE A 95 3.75 -10.37 12.82
CA ILE A 95 4.32 -11.34 11.89
C ILE A 95 5.82 -11.50 12.22
N PRO A 96 6.15 -12.16 13.34
CA PRO A 96 7.52 -12.21 13.82
C PRO A 96 8.43 -12.94 12.83
N GLY A 97 9.67 -12.48 12.71
CA GLY A 97 10.70 -13.09 11.88
C GLY A 97 10.55 -12.83 10.37
N LYS A 98 9.59 -12.02 9.93
CA LYS A 98 9.46 -11.63 8.51
C LYS A 98 9.77 -10.16 8.32
N THR A 99 10.58 -9.90 7.30
CA THR A 99 10.90 -8.55 6.82
C THR A 99 10.35 -8.40 5.41
N PHE A 100 9.66 -7.29 5.17
CA PHE A 100 9.09 -6.96 3.87
C PHE A 100 9.87 -5.79 3.28
N ASN A 101 10.35 -5.96 2.06
CA ASN A 101 11.10 -4.93 1.35
C ASN A 101 10.15 -4.10 0.49
N GLY A 102 10.41 -2.82 0.42
CA GLY A 102 9.67 -1.89 -0.42
C GLY A 102 10.46 -0.65 -0.72
N ASN A 103 9.81 0.28 -1.40
CA ASN A 103 10.42 1.56 -1.77
C ASN A 103 9.50 2.72 -1.42
N VAL A 104 10.10 3.85 -1.10
CA VAL A 104 9.38 5.11 -0.90
C VAL A 104 8.78 5.54 -2.25
N THR A 105 7.47 5.64 -2.32
CA THR A 105 6.75 6.05 -3.54
C THR A 105 6.19 7.46 -3.45
N PHE A 106 5.93 7.95 -2.25
CA PHE A 106 5.38 9.28 -2.06
C PHE A 106 5.77 9.85 -0.69
N ILE A 107 6.08 11.13 -0.66
CA ILE A 107 6.36 11.90 0.54
C ILE A 107 5.33 13.03 0.58
N GLN A 108 4.53 13.08 1.64
CA GLN A 108 3.49 14.10 1.78
C GLN A 108 4.15 15.48 1.89
N PRO A 109 3.72 16.48 1.09
CA PRO A 109 4.37 17.80 1.12
C PRO A 109 3.97 18.65 2.34
N ILE A 110 2.91 18.24 3.05
CA ILE A 110 2.37 18.99 4.18
C ILE A 110 2.66 18.23 5.47
N LEU A 111 3.28 18.93 6.40
CA LEU A 111 3.55 18.43 7.74
C LEU A 111 2.25 18.41 8.56
N ASP A 112 2.00 17.32 9.27
CA ASP A 112 0.95 17.28 10.27
C ASP A 112 1.35 18.17 11.46
N SER A 113 0.55 19.21 11.73
CA SER A 113 0.89 20.22 12.74
C SER A 113 0.72 19.71 14.18
N GLN A 114 -0.09 18.67 14.41
CA GLN A 114 -0.33 18.12 15.73
C GLN A 114 0.78 17.15 16.12
N SER A 115 1.12 16.22 15.24
CA SER A 115 2.17 15.22 15.48
C SER A 115 3.56 15.71 15.10
N ARG A 116 3.69 16.79 14.33
CA ARG A 116 4.94 17.29 13.73
C ARG A 116 5.66 16.24 12.91
N THR A 117 4.90 15.37 12.24
CA THR A 117 5.43 14.30 11.41
C THR A 117 5.05 14.51 9.95
N LEU A 118 5.82 13.93 9.08
CA LEU A 118 5.56 13.84 7.65
C LEU A 118 5.18 12.40 7.31
N ALA A 119 4.09 12.22 6.58
CA ALA A 119 3.68 10.90 6.14
C ALA A 119 4.48 10.50 4.89
N VAL A 120 5.19 9.40 4.98
CA VAL A 120 5.96 8.78 3.89
C VAL A 120 5.28 7.47 3.50
N ARG A 121 4.89 7.34 2.23
CA ARG A 121 4.28 6.13 1.71
C ARG A 121 5.33 5.21 1.12
N ILE A 122 5.33 3.99 1.61
CA ILE A 122 6.20 2.92 1.15
C ILE A 122 5.32 1.85 0.50
N GLU A 123 5.64 1.46 -0.70
CA GLU A 123 4.96 0.37 -1.40
C GLU A 123 5.65 -0.94 -1.11
N LEU A 124 4.88 -1.92 -0.63
CA LEU A 124 5.33 -3.25 -0.25
C LEU A 124 4.64 -4.28 -1.15
N SER A 125 5.40 -5.18 -1.73
CA SER A 125 4.85 -6.32 -2.47
C SER A 125 4.26 -7.34 -1.49
N ASN A 126 3.04 -7.79 -1.76
CA ASN A 126 2.29 -8.71 -0.92
C ASN A 126 1.80 -9.95 -1.69
N THR A 127 2.66 -10.51 -2.52
CA THR A 127 2.36 -11.68 -3.38
C THR A 127 1.80 -12.88 -2.61
N ASN A 128 2.16 -13.02 -1.34
CA ASN A 128 1.71 -14.12 -0.47
C ASN A 128 0.46 -13.77 0.35
N GLY A 129 -0.11 -12.57 0.20
CA GLY A 129 -1.31 -12.13 0.92
C GLY A 129 -1.16 -12.07 2.46
N ILE A 130 0.09 -12.00 2.96
CA ILE A 130 0.38 -12.02 4.40
C ILE A 130 0.12 -10.65 5.03
N LEU A 131 0.46 -9.60 4.31
CA LEU A 131 0.20 -8.23 4.76
C LEU A 131 -1.29 -7.91 4.60
N ARG A 132 -1.90 -7.46 5.69
CA ARG A 132 -3.31 -7.07 5.72
C ARG A 132 -3.43 -5.59 6.08
N PRO A 133 -4.40 -4.88 5.50
CA PRO A 133 -4.71 -3.52 5.94
C PRO A 133 -4.96 -3.47 7.45
N GLY A 134 -4.48 -2.40 8.10
CA GLY A 134 -4.60 -2.23 9.55
C GLY A 134 -3.46 -2.85 10.36
N LEU A 135 -2.48 -3.51 9.73
CA LEU A 135 -1.26 -3.91 10.42
C LEU A 135 -0.41 -2.67 10.76
N PHE A 136 0.25 -2.74 11.91
CA PHE A 136 1.24 -1.75 12.33
C PHE A 136 2.61 -2.40 12.48
N GLY A 137 3.66 -1.59 12.45
CA GLY A 137 5.03 -2.08 12.57
C GLY A 137 6.05 -0.98 12.41
N ASP A 138 7.30 -1.39 12.36
CA ASP A 138 8.45 -0.50 12.23
C ASP A 138 8.93 -0.46 10.78
N VAL A 139 9.28 0.73 10.33
CA VAL A 139 9.90 0.97 9.03
C VAL A 139 11.33 1.42 9.24
N ALA A 140 12.28 0.70 8.64
CA ALA A 140 13.64 1.15 8.52
C ALA A 140 13.91 1.63 7.09
N LEU A 141 14.31 2.91 6.95
CA LEU A 141 14.69 3.50 5.68
C LEU A 141 16.22 3.35 5.52
N THR A 142 16.65 2.74 4.42
CA THR A 142 18.06 2.60 4.10
C THR A 142 18.60 3.97 3.68
N LYS A 143 19.48 4.54 4.46
CA LYS A 143 20.14 5.77 4.07
C LYS A 143 21.23 5.40 3.07
N ASP A 144 21.13 5.89 1.84
CA ASP A 144 22.23 5.78 0.88
C ASP A 144 23.43 6.50 1.46
N ALA A 145 24.42 5.74 1.91
CA ALA A 145 25.69 6.25 2.34
C ALA A 145 26.51 6.67 1.11
N SER A 146 26.02 7.68 0.37
CA SER A 146 26.71 8.18 -0.82
C SER A 146 27.87 9.13 -0.51
N VAL A 147 28.11 9.42 0.75
CA VAL A 147 29.24 10.23 1.18
C VAL A 147 30.14 9.34 2.03
N ALA A 148 31.35 9.08 1.53
CA ALA A 148 32.40 8.47 2.34
C ALA A 148 32.69 9.40 3.54
N VAL A 149 32.18 9.02 4.70
CA VAL A 149 32.45 9.74 5.94
C VAL A 149 33.73 9.17 6.55
N LEU A 150 34.71 10.03 6.76
CA LEU A 150 35.90 9.64 7.46
C LEU A 150 35.52 9.26 8.90
N THR A 151 35.73 8.02 9.26
CA THR A 151 35.41 7.50 10.60
C THR A 151 36.70 7.18 11.34
N VAL A 152 36.68 7.48 12.62
CA VAL A 152 37.76 7.07 13.54
C VAL A 152 37.18 6.20 14.65
N PRO A 153 37.89 5.19 15.14
CA PRO A 153 37.47 4.43 16.29
C PRO A 153 37.17 5.35 17.48
N ARG A 154 36.12 5.06 18.23
CA ARG A 154 35.77 5.89 19.40
C ARG A 154 36.89 5.97 20.43
N SER A 155 37.74 4.93 20.51
CA SER A 155 38.92 4.87 21.34
C SER A 155 40.05 5.83 20.92
N ALA A 156 40.01 6.34 19.68
CA ALA A 156 41.00 7.32 19.20
C ALA A 156 40.56 8.77 19.46
N VAL A 157 39.37 8.98 20.04
CA VAL A 157 38.88 10.31 20.37
C VAL A 157 39.18 10.61 21.82
N LEU A 158 40.02 11.64 22.06
CA LEU A 158 40.26 12.18 23.38
C LEU A 158 39.18 13.22 23.68
N ASP A 159 38.31 12.91 24.63
CA ASP A 159 37.21 13.78 25.03
C ASP A 159 37.56 14.43 26.38
N SER A 160 37.66 15.74 26.40
CA SER A 160 37.89 16.54 27.60
C SER A 160 36.61 17.18 28.16
N GLY A 161 35.45 16.75 27.70
CA GLY A 161 34.14 17.27 28.09
C GLY A 161 33.74 18.54 27.34
N SER A 162 34.64 19.44 27.08
CA SER A 162 34.41 20.69 26.31
C SER A 162 34.98 20.63 24.90
N ARG A 163 35.88 19.68 24.61
CA ARG A 163 36.56 19.56 23.31
C ARG A 163 36.89 18.10 23.00
N GLN A 164 36.60 17.69 21.77
CA GLN A 164 37.00 16.40 21.25
C GLN A 164 38.20 16.57 20.31
N THR A 165 39.24 15.78 20.52
CA THR A 165 40.49 15.86 19.74
C THR A 165 40.86 14.46 19.25
N VAL A 166 41.33 14.37 18.02
CA VAL A 166 41.89 13.16 17.42
C VAL A 166 43.32 13.45 17.00
N LEU A 167 44.26 12.59 17.39
CA LEU A 167 45.65 12.69 16.98
C LEU A 167 45.82 11.92 15.66
N VAL A 168 46.33 12.59 14.64
CA VAL A 168 46.66 11.99 13.32
C VAL A 168 48.17 12.00 13.18
N GLN A 169 48.75 10.82 12.97
CA GLN A 169 50.16 10.72 12.63
C GLN A 169 50.34 11.08 11.14
N ILE A 170 51.10 12.11 10.88
CA ILE A 170 51.50 12.52 9.54
C ILE A 170 52.91 11.95 9.34
N GLY A 171 53.01 10.94 8.46
CA GLY A 171 54.28 10.33 8.09
C GLY A 171 55.10 11.18 7.12
#